data_bfeb0b65f8944c482cd3fcdd21da3acc
#
_entry.id   bfeb0b65f8944c482cd3fcdd21da3acc
#
_cell.length_a   1.000
_cell.length_b   1.000
_cell.length_c   1.000
_cell.angle_alpha   90.00
_cell.angle_beta   90.00
_cell.angle_gamma   90.00
#
_symmetry.space_group_name_H-M   'P 1'
#
loop_
_entity.id
_entity.type
_entity.pdbx_description
1 polymer ?
#
loop_
_entity_poly.entity_id
_entity_poly.type
_entity_poly.pdbx_seq_one_letter_code
_entity_poly.pdbx_strand_id
1 'polypeptide(L)'
;MQVSEHIRRAFQAERCGQMRRALSELYLALEETARREYGDAGDQKGQDNTARLITEHLQTILSLWPNMPIAKNLKIPCPAPELEEQADADGYCFLDIVLLWLMKRAAEEKELPVQWHTEPVLGVWDGALHLSTGLTWALMLLIVTRKANRNEHLEELEVAGISVTAMINELWGNERKLKKMFPEAVWEPELTANTRQ
;
A
#
# COMPACT_ATOMS: atom_id res chain seq x y z
N MET A 1 -12.05 -10.22 -9.78
CA MET A 1 -10.83 -10.19 -10.64
C MET A 1 -9.68 -10.73 -9.80
N GLN A 2 -8.62 -11.29 -10.41
CA GLN A 2 -7.48 -11.82 -9.64
C GLN A 2 -6.59 -10.66 -9.15
N VAL A 3 -5.93 -10.84 -8.01
CA VAL A 3 -4.99 -9.84 -7.45
C VAL A 3 -3.85 -9.58 -8.43
N SER A 4 -3.35 -10.62 -9.09
CA SER A 4 -2.29 -10.52 -10.11
C SER A 4 -2.67 -9.59 -11.27
N GLU A 5 -3.92 -9.60 -11.71
CA GLU A 5 -4.37 -8.73 -12.79
C GLU A 5 -4.40 -7.26 -12.35
N HIS A 6 -4.83 -6.96 -11.12
CA HIS A 6 -4.76 -5.61 -10.56
C HIS A 6 -3.30 -5.13 -10.43
N ILE A 7 -2.41 -5.99 -9.94
CA ILE A 7 -0.97 -5.67 -9.85
C ILE A 7 -0.39 -5.36 -11.23
N ARG A 8 -0.70 -6.17 -12.25
CA ARG A 8 -0.26 -5.93 -13.63
C ARG A 8 -0.72 -4.58 -14.16
N ARG A 9 -2.00 -4.23 -13.94
CA ARG A 9 -2.59 -2.96 -14.38
C ARG A 9 -2.03 -1.77 -13.62
N ALA A 10 -1.84 -1.91 -12.31
CA ALA A 10 -1.22 -0.86 -11.49
C ALA A 10 0.17 -0.51 -12.00
N PHE A 11 0.94 -1.54 -12.28
CA PHE A 11 2.28 -1.40 -12.84
C PHE A 11 2.30 -0.73 -14.21
N GLN A 12 1.42 -1.15 -15.12
CA GLN A 12 1.30 -0.52 -16.44
C GLN A 12 0.89 0.95 -16.34
N ALA A 13 -0.04 1.27 -15.44
CA ALA A 13 -0.50 2.63 -15.21
C ALA A 13 0.62 3.53 -14.66
N GLU A 14 1.39 3.04 -13.69
CA GLU A 14 2.53 3.74 -13.11
C GLU A 14 3.57 4.06 -14.19
N ARG A 15 3.94 3.11 -15.02
CA ARG A 15 4.88 3.32 -16.14
C ARG A 15 4.40 4.38 -17.15
N CYS A 16 3.11 4.52 -17.30
CA CYS A 16 2.51 5.56 -18.16
C CYS A 16 2.32 6.91 -17.45
N GLY A 17 2.80 7.06 -16.22
CA GLY A 17 2.58 8.27 -15.40
C GLY A 17 1.13 8.44 -14.92
N GLN A 18 0.29 7.42 -15.06
CA GLN A 18 -1.12 7.42 -14.66
C GLN A 18 -1.27 7.05 -13.17
N MET A 19 -0.68 7.84 -12.28
CA MET A 19 -0.57 7.50 -10.85
C MET A 19 -1.93 7.29 -10.18
N ARG A 20 -2.97 8.06 -10.53
CA ARG A 20 -4.33 7.84 -10.01
C ARG A 20 -4.82 6.42 -10.33
N ARG A 21 -4.64 6.00 -11.58
CA ARG A 21 -5.05 4.66 -12.02
C ARG A 21 -4.22 3.57 -11.33
N ALA A 22 -2.92 3.80 -11.16
CA ALA A 22 -2.07 2.88 -10.42
C ALA A 22 -2.57 2.68 -8.98
N LEU A 23 -2.89 3.77 -8.26
CA LEU A 23 -3.46 3.70 -6.92
C LEU A 23 -4.83 3.04 -6.87
N SER A 24 -5.70 3.30 -7.85
CA SER A 24 -7.01 2.66 -7.95
C SER A 24 -6.88 1.14 -8.08
N GLU A 25 -6.01 0.66 -8.95
CA GLU A 25 -5.77 -0.78 -9.12
C GLU A 25 -5.11 -1.40 -7.87
N LEU A 26 -4.20 -0.69 -7.19
CA LEU A 26 -3.63 -1.15 -5.93
C LEU A 26 -4.65 -1.20 -4.80
N TYR A 27 -5.60 -0.25 -4.75
CA TYR A 27 -6.71 -0.30 -3.80
C TYR A 27 -7.55 -1.56 -3.99
N LEU A 28 -7.95 -1.89 -5.22
CA LEU A 28 -8.72 -3.08 -5.54
C LEU A 28 -7.95 -4.39 -5.22
N ALA A 29 -6.64 -4.40 -5.47
CA ALA A 29 -5.77 -5.51 -5.09
C ALA A 29 -5.69 -5.68 -3.56
N LEU A 30 -5.64 -4.57 -2.82
CA LEU A 30 -5.62 -4.54 -1.36
C LEU A 30 -6.95 -5.03 -0.77
N GLU A 31 -8.09 -4.56 -1.28
CA GLU A 31 -9.42 -5.04 -0.86
C GLU A 31 -9.55 -6.56 -1.03
N GLU A 32 -9.19 -7.07 -2.19
CA GLU A 32 -9.25 -8.52 -2.45
C GLU A 32 -8.29 -9.29 -1.55
N THR A 33 -7.09 -8.76 -1.31
CA THR A 33 -6.11 -9.36 -0.39
C THR A 33 -6.63 -9.37 1.05
N ALA A 34 -7.18 -8.26 1.52
CA ALA A 34 -7.76 -8.13 2.85
C ALA A 34 -8.96 -9.06 3.03
N ARG A 35 -9.82 -9.18 2.01
CA ARG A 35 -10.94 -10.12 1.99
C ARG A 35 -10.46 -11.58 2.13
N ARG A 36 -9.41 -11.96 1.42
CA ARG A 36 -8.83 -13.30 1.51
C ARG A 36 -8.16 -13.58 2.86
N GLU A 37 -7.57 -12.57 3.47
CA GLU A 37 -6.83 -12.70 4.72
C GLU A 37 -7.76 -12.70 5.95
N TYR A 38 -8.79 -11.86 5.95
CA TYR A 38 -9.67 -11.64 7.11
C TYR A 38 -11.10 -12.16 6.89
N GLY A 39 -11.48 -12.56 5.68
CA GLY A 39 -12.84 -13.01 5.32
C GLY A 39 -13.70 -11.93 4.69
N ASP A 40 -14.93 -12.33 4.24
CA ASP A 40 -15.86 -11.45 3.54
C ASP A 40 -16.61 -10.48 4.46
N ALA A 41 -16.74 -10.81 5.73
CA ALA A 41 -17.34 -9.93 6.71
C ALA A 41 -16.22 -9.10 7.36
N GLY A 42 -16.34 -7.78 7.33
CA GLY A 42 -15.65 -6.97 8.32
C GLY A 42 -15.84 -7.60 9.69
N ASP A 43 -14.89 -7.49 10.59
CA ASP A 43 -15.05 -8.08 11.92
C ASP A 43 -16.38 -7.63 12.54
N GLN A 44 -16.83 -8.32 13.60
CA GLN A 44 -18.08 -8.00 14.31
C GLN A 44 -18.15 -6.53 14.83
N LYS A 45 -17.08 -5.77 14.67
CA LYS A 45 -16.96 -4.35 15.02
C LYS A 45 -17.11 -3.41 13.82
N GLY A 46 -17.38 -3.93 12.60
CA GLY A 46 -17.55 -3.11 11.39
C GLY A 46 -16.25 -2.45 10.89
N GLN A 47 -15.10 -2.96 11.30
CA GLN A 47 -13.82 -2.44 10.85
C GLN A 47 -13.58 -2.80 9.38
N ASP A 48 -13.21 -1.81 8.58
CA ASP A 48 -12.82 -2.00 7.19
C ASP A 48 -11.54 -2.86 7.12
N ASN A 49 -11.65 -4.07 6.54
CA ASN A 49 -10.53 -5.02 6.43
C ASN A 49 -9.34 -4.42 5.67
N THR A 50 -9.59 -3.53 4.71
CA THR A 50 -8.53 -2.83 3.96
C THR A 50 -7.79 -1.84 4.85
N ALA A 51 -8.55 -1.09 5.67
CA ALA A 51 -7.96 -0.20 6.67
C ALA A 51 -7.09 -0.99 7.66
N ARG A 52 -7.61 -2.12 8.15
CA ARG A 52 -6.87 -3.02 9.03
C ARG A 52 -5.56 -3.49 8.40
N LEU A 53 -5.59 -3.93 7.15
CA LEU A 53 -4.39 -4.42 6.45
C LEU A 53 -3.33 -3.31 6.32
N ILE A 54 -3.73 -2.07 5.98
CA ILE A 54 -2.81 -0.94 5.89
C ILE A 54 -2.24 -0.61 7.26
N THR A 55 -3.06 -0.50 8.30
CA THR A 55 -2.63 -0.14 9.66
C THR A 55 -1.68 -1.18 10.23
N GLU A 56 -2.01 -2.48 10.11
CA GLU A 56 -1.17 -3.58 10.59
C GLU A 56 0.19 -3.65 9.89
N HIS A 57 0.29 -3.15 8.64
CA HIS A 57 1.52 -3.23 7.83
C HIS A 57 2.13 -1.87 7.45
N LEU A 58 1.71 -0.78 8.11
CA LEU A 58 2.21 0.56 7.79
C LEU A 58 3.73 0.66 7.88
N GLN A 59 4.34 0.04 8.89
CA GLN A 59 5.80 0.06 9.05
C GLN A 59 6.52 -0.70 7.95
N THR A 60 5.95 -1.82 7.51
CA THR A 60 6.48 -2.57 6.37
C THR A 60 6.40 -1.71 5.09
N ILE A 61 5.26 -1.04 4.85
CA ILE A 61 5.09 -0.12 3.71
C ILE A 61 6.18 0.96 3.75
N LEU A 62 6.34 1.65 4.89
CA LEU A 62 7.33 2.71 5.05
C LEU A 62 8.76 2.21 4.86
N SER A 63 9.07 1.00 5.32
CA SER A 63 10.40 0.40 5.19
C SER A 63 10.72 0.00 3.76
N LEU A 64 9.71 -0.42 3.00
CA LEU A 64 9.85 -0.73 1.58
C LEU A 64 9.85 0.53 0.71
N TRP A 65 9.43 1.64 1.26
CA TRP A 65 9.47 2.95 0.61
C TRP A 65 10.86 3.56 0.80
N PRO A 66 11.68 3.66 -0.24
CA PRO A 66 13.09 4.02 -0.10
C PRO A 66 13.32 5.33 0.65
N ASN A 67 14.23 5.30 1.62
CA ASN A 67 14.69 6.47 2.40
C ASN A 67 13.60 7.21 3.19
N MET A 68 12.44 6.58 3.44
CA MET A 68 11.43 7.19 4.30
C MET A 68 11.76 6.98 5.78
N PRO A 69 11.55 7.99 6.63
CA PRO A 69 11.74 7.83 8.06
C PRO A 69 10.71 6.85 8.63
N ILE A 70 11.20 5.85 9.37
CA ILE A 70 10.35 4.83 9.99
C ILE A 70 9.90 5.35 11.35
N ALA A 71 8.68 5.86 11.42
CA ALA A 71 8.05 6.25 12.67
C ALA A 71 6.75 5.46 12.88
N LYS A 72 6.63 4.85 14.08
CA LYS A 72 5.45 4.00 14.41
C LYS A 72 4.11 4.73 14.33
N ASN A 73 4.10 6.02 14.57
CA ASN A 73 2.89 6.83 14.62
C ASN A 73 3.09 8.08 13.75
N LEU A 74 3.50 7.86 12.51
CA LEU A 74 3.74 8.96 11.60
C LEU A 74 2.45 9.70 11.30
N LYS A 75 2.44 10.98 11.62
CA LYS A 75 1.35 11.90 11.32
C LYS A 75 1.84 12.96 10.36
N ILE A 76 0.95 13.36 9.47
CA ILE A 76 1.18 14.48 8.55
C ILE A 76 0.07 15.50 8.70
N PRO A 77 0.29 16.78 8.36
CA PRO A 77 -0.77 17.76 8.31
C PRO A 77 -1.93 17.24 7.48
N CYS A 78 -3.17 17.51 7.92
CA CYS A 78 -4.35 17.02 7.22
C CYS A 78 -4.37 17.55 5.77
N PRO A 79 -4.37 16.66 4.74
CA PRO A 79 -4.22 17.10 3.36
C PRO A 79 -5.54 17.51 2.69
N ALA A 80 -6.67 17.30 3.35
CA ALA A 80 -7.97 17.57 2.78
C ALA A 80 -9.06 17.79 3.84
N PRO A 81 -10.07 18.63 3.58
CA PRO A 81 -11.17 18.88 4.51
C PRO A 81 -11.94 17.62 4.92
N GLU A 82 -12.04 16.64 4.05
CA GLU A 82 -12.74 15.37 4.31
C GLU A 82 -12.08 14.54 5.44
N LEU A 83 -10.84 14.85 5.78
CA LEU A 83 -10.08 14.18 6.84
C LEU A 83 -10.03 14.97 8.15
N GLU A 84 -10.57 16.20 8.19
CA GLU A 84 -10.51 17.07 9.39
C GLU A 84 -11.15 16.42 10.63
N GLU A 85 -12.22 15.64 10.45
CA GLU A 85 -12.86 14.93 11.57
C GLU A 85 -11.98 13.78 12.13
N GLN A 86 -10.99 13.34 11.37
CA GLN A 86 -10.04 12.29 11.74
C GLN A 86 -8.69 12.86 12.19
N ALA A 87 -8.52 14.17 12.08
CA ALA A 87 -7.32 14.86 12.53
C ALA A 87 -7.32 14.99 14.07
N ASP A 88 -6.12 15.05 14.64
CA ASP A 88 -5.96 15.39 16.04
C ASP A 88 -6.19 16.90 16.29
N ALA A 89 -6.08 17.31 17.56
CA ALA A 89 -6.29 18.70 17.95
C ALA A 89 -5.31 19.70 17.29
N ASP A 90 -4.18 19.21 16.79
CA ASP A 90 -3.16 20.01 16.12
C ASP A 90 -3.33 19.99 14.58
N GLY A 91 -4.37 19.33 14.06
CA GLY A 91 -4.68 19.25 12.63
C GLY A 91 -3.84 18.22 11.87
N TYR A 92 -3.34 17.19 12.55
CA TYR A 92 -2.55 16.11 11.95
C TYR A 92 -3.35 14.82 11.85
N CYS A 93 -3.23 14.12 10.71
CA CYS A 93 -3.81 12.80 10.49
C CYS A 93 -2.74 11.71 10.57
N PHE A 94 -3.12 10.52 11.05
CA PHE A 94 -2.27 9.35 10.91
C PHE A 94 -2.11 8.97 9.44
N LEU A 95 -0.90 8.56 9.06
CA LEU A 95 -0.57 8.31 7.65
C LEU A 95 -1.39 7.16 7.04
N ASP A 96 -1.71 6.11 7.78
CA ASP A 96 -2.55 5.00 7.31
C ASP A 96 -3.96 5.47 6.90
N ILE A 97 -4.53 6.41 7.65
CA ILE A 97 -5.82 7.06 7.33
C ILE A 97 -5.70 7.83 6.01
N VAL A 98 -4.63 8.61 5.86
CA VAL A 98 -4.40 9.41 4.64
C VAL A 98 -4.18 8.51 3.43
N LEU A 99 -3.41 7.44 3.58
CA LEU A 99 -3.17 6.47 2.49
C LEU A 99 -4.47 5.79 2.06
N LEU A 100 -5.27 5.32 3.01
CA LEU A 100 -6.55 4.70 2.72
C LEU A 100 -7.50 5.66 2.00
N TRP A 101 -7.62 6.89 2.49
CA TRP A 101 -8.44 7.93 1.86
C TRP A 101 -7.98 8.20 0.43
N LEU A 102 -6.67 8.37 0.21
CA LEU A 102 -6.10 8.62 -1.10
C LEU A 102 -6.43 7.50 -2.10
N MET A 103 -6.27 6.26 -1.68
CA MET A 103 -6.53 5.10 -2.53
C MET A 103 -8.03 4.93 -2.84
N LYS A 104 -8.91 5.13 -1.86
CA LYS A 104 -10.38 5.15 -2.07
C LYS A 104 -10.78 6.25 -3.05
N ARG A 105 -10.25 7.46 -2.88
CA ARG A 105 -10.50 8.59 -3.78
C ARG A 105 -10.04 8.30 -5.20
N ALA A 106 -8.89 7.63 -5.36
CA ALA A 106 -8.42 7.17 -6.66
C ALA A 106 -9.36 6.14 -7.31
N ALA A 107 -9.87 5.19 -6.52
CA ALA A 107 -10.81 4.16 -6.98
C ALA A 107 -12.18 4.74 -7.37
N GLU A 108 -12.61 5.82 -6.71
CA GLU A 108 -13.84 6.56 -7.04
C GLU A 108 -13.64 7.55 -8.21
N GLU A 109 -12.49 7.49 -8.89
CA GLU A 109 -12.11 8.37 -10.00
C GLU A 109 -12.10 9.87 -9.68
N LYS A 110 -12.03 10.23 -8.39
CA LYS A 110 -11.93 11.60 -7.93
C LYS A 110 -10.55 12.20 -8.19
N GLU A 111 -10.50 13.52 -8.32
CA GLU A 111 -9.25 14.25 -8.43
C GLU A 111 -8.41 14.06 -7.15
N LEU A 112 -7.10 13.86 -7.32
CA LEU A 112 -6.17 13.69 -6.22
C LEU A 112 -5.40 15.00 -6.00
N PRO A 113 -5.43 15.59 -4.80
CA PRO A 113 -4.63 16.75 -4.45
C PRO A 113 -3.18 16.34 -4.15
N VAL A 114 -2.52 15.68 -5.10
CA VAL A 114 -1.19 15.07 -4.93
C VAL A 114 -0.25 15.56 -6.01
N GLN A 115 0.95 15.94 -5.57
CA GLN A 115 2.13 16.11 -6.43
C GLN A 115 3.06 14.91 -6.27
N TRP A 116 3.40 14.29 -7.39
CA TRP A 116 4.23 13.08 -7.43
C TRP A 116 5.68 13.43 -7.67
N HIS A 117 6.57 12.77 -6.93
CA HIS A 117 8.01 12.95 -7.00
C HIS A 117 8.71 11.61 -7.21
N THR A 118 9.84 11.64 -7.92
CA THR A 118 10.74 10.48 -8.05
C THR A 118 11.62 10.31 -6.81
N GLU A 119 11.95 11.42 -6.15
CA GLU A 119 12.70 11.43 -4.90
C GLU A 119 11.83 11.00 -3.72
N PRO A 120 12.44 10.52 -2.63
CA PRO A 120 11.71 10.20 -1.39
C PRO A 120 11.14 11.46 -0.75
N VAL A 121 9.83 11.62 -0.89
CA VAL A 121 9.08 12.78 -0.37
C VAL A 121 7.78 12.31 0.24
N LEU A 122 7.46 12.85 1.43
CA LEU A 122 6.18 12.72 2.10
C LEU A 122 5.91 14.00 2.91
N GLY A 123 4.83 14.69 2.61
CA GLY A 123 4.42 15.86 3.37
C GLY A 123 3.28 16.62 2.72
N VAL A 124 2.83 17.68 3.40
CA VAL A 124 1.80 18.59 2.91
C VAL A 124 2.35 20.01 2.92
N TRP A 125 2.42 20.65 1.76
CA TRP A 125 2.78 22.06 1.60
C TRP A 125 2.18 22.62 0.33
N ASP A 126 2.08 23.94 0.24
CA ASP A 126 1.45 24.64 -0.91
C ASP A 126 0.03 24.13 -1.25
N GLY A 127 -0.70 23.63 -0.24
CA GLY A 127 -2.07 23.10 -0.40
C GLY A 127 -2.16 21.74 -1.09
N ALA A 128 -1.05 21.02 -1.27
CA ALA A 128 -1.01 19.71 -1.89
C ALA A 128 -0.28 18.69 -1.00
N LEU A 129 -0.69 17.42 -1.13
CA LEU A 129 0.04 16.27 -0.59
C LEU A 129 1.17 15.91 -1.57
N HIS A 130 2.40 15.87 -1.07
CA HIS A 130 3.58 15.49 -1.85
C HIS A 130 3.98 14.06 -1.52
N LEU A 131 4.03 13.20 -2.53
CA LEU A 131 4.33 11.78 -2.39
C LEU A 131 5.39 11.33 -3.41
N SER A 132 6.26 10.43 -2.96
CA SER A 132 7.14 9.71 -3.86
C SER A 132 6.37 8.60 -4.60
N THR A 133 6.70 8.39 -5.88
CA THR A 133 6.22 7.24 -6.66
C THR A 133 6.65 5.89 -6.08
N GLY A 134 7.69 5.87 -5.23
CA GLY A 134 8.10 4.68 -4.50
C GLY A 134 7.01 4.07 -3.59
N LEU A 135 6.00 4.85 -3.20
CA LEU A 135 4.84 4.35 -2.46
C LEU A 135 4.09 3.24 -3.22
N THR A 136 3.90 3.40 -4.52
CA THR A 136 3.19 2.39 -5.33
C THR A 136 3.93 1.05 -5.33
N TRP A 137 5.25 1.09 -5.38
CA TRP A 137 6.10 -0.09 -5.26
C TRP A 137 6.02 -0.75 -3.88
N ALA A 138 6.06 0.05 -2.81
CA ALA A 138 5.95 -0.46 -1.45
C ALA A 138 4.60 -1.18 -1.23
N LEU A 139 3.49 -0.58 -1.68
CA LEU A 139 2.16 -1.18 -1.62
C LEU A 139 2.08 -2.46 -2.45
N MET A 140 2.62 -2.45 -3.67
CA MET A 140 2.65 -3.63 -4.55
C MET A 140 3.42 -4.79 -3.93
N LEU A 141 4.61 -4.54 -3.37
CA LEU A 141 5.42 -5.55 -2.71
C LEU A 141 4.73 -6.11 -1.47
N LEU A 142 4.07 -5.26 -0.68
CA LEU A 142 3.23 -5.73 0.43
C LEU A 142 2.18 -6.71 -0.05
N ILE A 143 1.35 -6.33 -1.05
CA ILE A 143 0.25 -7.16 -1.56
C ILE A 143 0.78 -8.50 -2.10
N VAL A 144 1.80 -8.45 -2.94
CA VAL A 144 2.39 -9.64 -3.58
C VAL A 144 2.86 -10.66 -2.55
N THR A 145 3.47 -10.20 -1.45
CA THR A 145 4.07 -11.09 -0.45
C THR A 145 3.10 -11.63 0.60
N ARG A 146 1.84 -11.20 0.60
CA ARG A 146 0.84 -11.74 1.55
C ARG A 146 0.53 -13.21 1.28
N LYS A 147 0.50 -14.04 2.34
CA LYS A 147 0.21 -15.49 2.25
C LYS A 147 -1.11 -15.78 1.53
N ALA A 148 -2.09 -14.91 1.68
CA ALA A 148 -3.39 -15.00 1.01
C ALA A 148 -3.28 -15.00 -0.52
N ASN A 149 -2.19 -14.46 -1.08
CA ASN A 149 -1.94 -14.33 -2.52
C ASN A 149 -0.94 -15.37 -3.08
N ARG A 150 -0.57 -16.39 -2.30
CA ARG A 150 0.45 -17.39 -2.69
C ARG A 150 0.16 -18.17 -3.98
N ASN A 151 -1.09 -18.22 -4.41
CA ASN A 151 -1.53 -18.94 -5.62
C ASN A 151 -1.69 -18.01 -6.82
N GLU A 152 -1.38 -16.73 -6.68
CA GLU A 152 -1.39 -15.77 -7.77
C GLU A 152 -0.17 -15.99 -8.68
N HIS A 153 -0.32 -15.56 -9.94
CA HIS A 153 0.73 -15.67 -10.94
C HIS A 153 0.56 -14.55 -11.97
N LEU A 154 1.68 -13.96 -12.40
CA LEU A 154 1.73 -13.03 -13.53
C LEU A 154 2.17 -13.78 -14.77
N GLU A 155 1.45 -13.60 -15.88
CA GLU A 155 1.85 -14.17 -17.18
C GLU A 155 3.02 -13.41 -17.78
N GLU A 156 2.93 -12.07 -17.79
CA GLU A 156 3.96 -11.21 -18.36
C GLU A 156 3.98 -9.84 -17.67
N LEU A 157 5.18 -9.40 -17.29
CA LEU A 157 5.44 -8.07 -16.76
C LEU A 157 6.84 -7.61 -17.14
N GLU A 158 6.94 -6.47 -17.83
CA GLU A 158 8.22 -5.87 -18.22
C GLU A 158 8.43 -4.49 -17.59
N VAL A 159 9.67 -4.23 -17.18
CA VAL A 159 10.15 -2.94 -16.68
C VAL A 159 11.29 -2.46 -17.56
N ALA A 160 11.12 -1.34 -18.27
CA ALA A 160 12.17 -0.77 -19.11
C ALA A 160 12.80 -1.80 -20.09
N GLY A 161 11.98 -2.70 -20.66
CA GLY A 161 12.45 -3.76 -21.55
C GLY A 161 13.04 -4.98 -20.83
N ILE A 162 13.00 -5.02 -19.49
CA ILE A 162 13.47 -6.16 -18.71
C ILE A 162 12.26 -6.89 -18.13
N SER A 163 12.13 -8.18 -18.39
CA SER A 163 11.08 -8.99 -17.77
C SER A 163 11.36 -9.15 -16.28
N VAL A 164 10.41 -8.67 -15.46
CA VAL A 164 10.43 -8.85 -14.00
C VAL A 164 9.45 -9.92 -13.54
N THR A 165 8.76 -10.56 -14.46
CA THR A 165 7.74 -11.59 -14.23
C THR A 165 8.25 -12.67 -13.29
N ALA A 166 9.42 -13.25 -13.57
CA ALA A 166 10.00 -14.31 -12.75
C ALA A 166 10.26 -13.85 -11.32
N MET A 167 10.83 -12.64 -11.15
CA MET A 167 11.10 -12.06 -9.83
C MET A 167 9.82 -11.87 -9.02
N ILE A 168 8.79 -11.29 -9.62
CA ILE A 168 7.50 -11.09 -8.92
C ILE A 168 6.82 -12.42 -8.63
N ASN A 169 6.85 -13.37 -9.56
CA ASN A 169 6.26 -14.70 -9.33
C ASN A 169 6.91 -15.49 -8.19
N GLU A 170 8.18 -15.25 -7.92
CA GLU A 170 8.85 -15.83 -6.76
C GLU A 170 8.48 -15.15 -5.42
N LEU A 171 7.87 -13.97 -5.47
CA LEU A 171 7.47 -13.21 -4.27
C LEU A 171 6.04 -13.52 -3.81
N TRP A 172 5.18 -14.11 -4.66
CA TRP A 172 3.80 -14.39 -4.27
C TRP A 172 3.69 -15.24 -3.01
N GLY A 173 3.14 -14.64 -1.96
CA GLY A 173 2.99 -15.26 -0.64
C GLY A 173 4.31 -15.53 0.09
N ASN A 174 5.43 -14.98 -0.37
CA ASN A 174 6.77 -15.28 0.10
C ASN A 174 7.45 -14.08 0.77
N GLU A 175 6.90 -13.66 1.90
CA GLU A 175 7.46 -12.58 2.71
C GLU A 175 8.92 -12.85 3.12
N ARG A 176 9.30 -14.12 3.36
CA ARG A 176 10.69 -14.48 3.71
C ARG A 176 11.68 -14.10 2.62
N LYS A 177 11.27 -14.21 1.35
CA LYS A 177 12.14 -13.81 0.23
C LYS A 177 12.30 -12.30 0.18
N LEU A 178 11.20 -11.57 0.37
CA LEU A 178 11.25 -10.11 0.44
C LEU A 178 12.14 -9.63 1.59
N LYS A 179 12.04 -10.24 2.78
CA LYS A 179 12.91 -9.94 3.93
C LYS A 179 14.39 -10.11 3.62
N LYS A 180 14.75 -11.09 2.81
CA LYS A 180 16.15 -11.29 2.35
C LYS A 180 16.60 -10.23 1.35
N MET A 181 15.68 -9.70 0.53
CA MET A 181 15.98 -8.64 -0.44
C MET A 181 16.12 -7.27 0.24
N PHE A 182 15.38 -7.05 1.32
CA PHE A 182 15.36 -5.80 2.08
C PHE A 182 15.66 -6.07 3.57
N PRO A 183 16.88 -6.47 3.94
CA PRO A 183 17.21 -6.87 5.30
C PRO A 183 17.11 -5.74 6.32
N GLU A 184 17.27 -4.49 5.86
CA GLU A 184 17.16 -3.28 6.69
C GLU A 184 15.70 -2.83 6.92
N ALA A 185 14.73 -3.43 6.20
CA ALA A 185 13.33 -3.09 6.37
C ALA A 185 12.81 -3.56 7.74
N VAL A 186 11.95 -2.76 8.34
CA VAL A 186 11.25 -3.14 9.59
C VAL A 186 10.10 -4.06 9.23
N TRP A 187 10.16 -5.27 9.76
CA TRP A 187 9.14 -6.29 9.57
C TRP A 187 8.35 -6.45 10.85
N GLU A 188 7.03 -6.45 10.75
CA GLU A 188 6.19 -6.73 11.90
C GLU A 188 6.43 -8.16 12.39
N PRO A 189 6.47 -8.37 13.73
CA PRO A 189 6.60 -9.72 14.26
C PRO A 189 5.42 -10.57 13.77
N GLU A 190 5.70 -11.76 13.27
CA GLU A 190 4.65 -12.75 13.01
C GLU A 190 3.81 -12.86 14.30
N LEU A 191 2.52 -12.51 14.23
CA LEU A 191 1.57 -12.80 15.29
C LEU A 191 1.59 -14.32 15.48
N THR A 192 2.42 -14.77 16.39
CA THR A 192 2.42 -16.18 16.78
C THR A 192 1.03 -16.49 17.32
N ALA A 193 0.39 -17.51 16.75
CA ALA A 193 -0.98 -17.94 17.05
C ALA A 193 -1.24 -18.31 18.53
N ASN A 194 -0.35 -17.93 19.45
CA ASN A 194 -0.32 -18.32 20.85
C ASN A 194 -0.82 -17.25 21.85
N THR A 195 -1.48 -16.19 21.39
CA THR A 195 -2.10 -15.22 22.33
C THR A 195 -3.64 -15.28 22.24
N ARG A 196 -4.19 -16.52 22.22
CA ARG A 196 -5.59 -16.77 22.61
C ARG A 196 -5.56 -17.59 23.89
N GLN A 197 -5.43 -16.93 25.02
CA GLN A 197 -5.92 -17.39 26.31
C GLN A 197 -6.94 -16.38 26.82
#